data_0d46840f17c5578b0328a2e3cd5ab9c4
#
_entry.id   0d46840f17c5578b0328a2e3cd5ab9c4
#
_cell.length_a   1.000
_cell.length_b   1.000
_cell.length_c   1.000
_cell.angle_alpha   90.00
_cell.angle_beta   90.00
_cell.angle_gamma   90.00
#
_symmetry.space_group_name_H-M   'P 1'
#
loop_
_entity.id
_entity.type
_entity.pdbx_description
1 polymer ?
#
loop_
_entity_poly.entity_id
_entity_poly.type
_entity_poly.pdbx_seq_one_letter_code
_entity_poly.pdbx_strand_id
1 'polypeptide(L)'
;MPIFTPIQIVKLIELAKKNRIAPIYLLIGPENICKEKAKEIYEVLKEKNSILEVYDLKNKEEKKIFLEIRGYQESLFGIRKIYFILGAENITYEKGEEIVKNLKEKNEIFSWFLISENLNEAHPLYQYALEMGAIILFTTKREEDLLETELIMILKKYNKTMDKNTANLFLSLVGRDYNYFKNELEKLILYTQDKSIITQEDIWEIVIPSEDEALYLLADTFFNYGPERAHKMIINLLDRKIEPSKILWYLYKFFKKMQILKEFLEKHHELASENRYSNFSKKFQELKDDPLEEIPKIIAETHPYSLFNIKNQSKKIKDFTFIFEELFKANLAIKREFKNPVKVFNEFFLNLWHKLEKTKF
;
A
#
# COMPACT_ATOMS: atom_id res chain seq x y z
N MET A 1 -24.73 10.82 13.93
CA MET A 1 -24.35 9.47 13.48
C MET A 1 -22.92 9.24 13.93
N PRO A 2 -22.64 8.21 14.68
CA PRO A 2 -21.30 7.96 15.26
C PRO A 2 -20.34 7.23 14.30
N ILE A 3 -20.73 7.00 13.04
CA ILE A 3 -19.86 6.35 12.04
C ILE A 3 -19.22 7.41 11.17
N PHE A 4 -17.89 7.35 11.09
CA PHE A 4 -17.04 8.31 10.38
C PHE A 4 -16.23 7.60 9.31
N THR A 5 -16.01 8.28 8.20
CA THR A 5 -15.01 7.89 7.20
C THR A 5 -13.63 8.43 7.61
N PRO A 6 -12.52 7.90 7.03
CA PRO A 6 -11.17 8.41 7.30
C PRO A 6 -11.05 9.94 7.13
N ILE A 7 -11.67 10.50 6.09
CA ILE A 7 -11.67 11.96 5.83
C ILE A 7 -12.33 12.75 6.97
N GLN A 8 -13.29 12.15 7.67
CA GLN A 8 -14.03 12.82 8.74
C GLN A 8 -13.32 12.78 10.11
N ILE A 9 -12.16 12.12 10.21
CA ILE A 9 -11.35 12.11 11.45
C ILE A 9 -11.00 13.53 11.90
N VAL A 10 -10.79 14.45 10.96
CA VAL A 10 -10.56 15.88 11.26
C VAL A 10 -11.68 16.45 12.15
N LYS A 11 -12.93 16.04 11.94
CA LYS A 11 -14.06 16.45 12.80
C LYS A 11 -13.97 15.90 14.21
N LEU A 12 -13.49 14.64 14.35
CA LEU A 12 -13.27 14.04 15.68
C LEU A 12 -12.16 14.76 16.42
N ILE A 13 -11.07 15.11 15.73
CA ILE A 13 -9.97 15.89 16.28
C ILE A 13 -10.47 17.29 16.72
N GLU A 14 -11.31 17.95 15.93
CA GLU A 14 -11.91 19.24 16.31
C GLU A 14 -12.84 19.13 17.54
N LEU A 15 -13.63 18.05 17.62
CA LEU A 15 -14.47 17.76 18.78
C LEU A 15 -13.62 17.51 20.04
N ALA A 16 -12.55 16.75 19.90
CA ALA A 16 -11.60 16.48 20.96
C ALA A 16 -10.94 17.77 21.49
N LYS A 17 -10.52 18.68 20.60
CA LYS A 17 -10.01 20.02 20.97
C LYS A 17 -11.03 20.86 21.74
N LYS A 18 -12.32 20.63 21.55
CA LYS A 18 -13.41 21.28 22.30
C LYS A 18 -13.82 20.50 23.56
N ASN A 19 -12.97 19.58 24.03
CA ASN A 19 -13.19 18.71 25.17
C ASN A 19 -14.46 17.82 25.06
N ARG A 20 -14.89 17.52 23.82
CA ARG A 20 -15.96 16.55 23.53
C ARG A 20 -15.30 15.21 23.22
N ILE A 21 -15.06 14.43 24.26
CA ILE A 21 -14.30 13.18 24.19
C ILE A 21 -15.27 12.03 24.26
N ALA A 22 -15.13 11.06 23.33
CA ALA A 22 -15.90 9.84 23.39
C ALA A 22 -15.24 8.84 24.38
N PRO A 23 -16.04 8.05 25.11
CA PRO A 23 -15.52 7.01 25.98
C PRO A 23 -14.85 5.87 25.19
N ILE A 24 -15.24 5.67 23.93
CA ILE A 24 -14.73 4.61 23.06
C ILE A 24 -14.60 5.12 21.62
N TYR A 25 -13.48 4.82 21.01
CA TYR A 25 -13.19 4.99 19.60
C TYR A 25 -12.90 3.62 18.99
N LEU A 26 -13.75 3.16 18.08
CA LEU A 26 -13.59 1.89 17.37
C LEU A 26 -13.11 2.16 15.96
N LEU A 27 -11.88 1.72 15.65
CA LEU A 27 -11.27 1.86 14.32
C LEU A 27 -11.25 0.47 13.66
N ILE A 28 -11.91 0.35 12.52
CA ILE A 28 -12.02 -0.92 11.78
C ILE A 28 -11.34 -0.77 10.42
N GLY A 29 -10.33 -1.61 10.17
CA GLY A 29 -9.56 -1.65 8.94
C GLY A 29 -8.12 -2.10 9.15
N PRO A 30 -7.20 -1.81 8.19
CA PRO A 30 -5.80 -2.19 8.30
C PRO A 30 -5.16 -1.63 9.57
N GLU A 31 -4.57 -2.53 10.38
CA GLU A 31 -4.08 -2.21 11.73
C GLU A 31 -3.14 -1.00 11.76
N ASN A 32 -2.17 -0.94 10.83
CA ASN A 32 -1.18 0.14 10.80
C ASN A 32 -1.83 1.51 10.58
N ILE A 33 -2.81 1.60 9.69
CA ILE A 33 -3.54 2.85 9.41
C ILE A 33 -4.39 3.23 10.63
N CYS A 34 -5.15 2.27 11.17
CA CYS A 34 -5.99 2.49 12.34
C CYS A 34 -5.16 2.96 13.55
N LYS A 35 -3.99 2.34 13.77
CA LYS A 35 -3.06 2.69 14.86
C LYS A 35 -2.54 4.13 14.75
N GLU A 36 -2.13 4.56 13.56
CA GLU A 36 -1.67 5.93 13.35
C GLU A 36 -2.81 6.95 13.52
N LYS A 37 -4.00 6.65 13.02
CA LYS A 37 -5.16 7.53 13.19
C LYS A 37 -5.65 7.59 14.63
N ALA A 38 -5.59 6.50 15.37
CA ALA A 38 -5.85 6.49 16.80
C ALA A 38 -4.83 7.38 17.54
N LYS A 39 -3.55 7.32 17.16
CA LYS A 39 -2.51 8.20 17.73
C LYS A 39 -2.77 9.68 17.43
N GLU A 40 -3.22 10.03 16.21
CA GLU A 40 -3.57 11.42 15.87
C GLU A 40 -4.67 11.98 16.80
N ILE A 41 -5.69 11.17 17.12
CA ILE A 41 -6.75 11.55 18.07
C ILE A 41 -6.18 11.61 19.49
N TYR A 42 -5.39 10.60 19.88
CA TYR A 42 -4.75 10.52 21.19
C TYR A 42 -3.88 11.75 21.50
N GLU A 43 -3.05 12.21 20.54
CA GLU A 43 -2.17 13.37 20.73
C GLU A 43 -2.94 14.65 21.09
N VAL A 44 -4.21 14.74 20.71
CA VAL A 44 -5.09 15.85 21.08
C VAL A 44 -5.77 15.61 22.44
N LEU A 45 -6.01 14.35 22.81
CA LEU A 45 -6.67 13.96 24.04
C LEU A 45 -5.71 13.88 25.23
N LYS A 46 -4.41 13.67 24.96
CA LYS A 46 -3.44 13.52 26.04
C LYS A 46 -3.33 14.82 26.84
N GLU A 47 -3.65 14.74 28.10
CA GLU A 47 -3.35 15.75 29.10
C GLU A 47 -1.96 15.49 29.68
N LYS A 48 -1.35 16.48 30.35
CA LYS A 48 -0.01 16.36 30.94
C LYS A 48 0.15 15.16 31.89
N ASN A 49 -0.95 14.64 32.42
CA ASN A 49 -0.99 13.54 33.40
C ASN A 49 -1.81 12.34 32.91
N SER A 50 -1.98 12.12 31.60
CA SER A 50 -2.65 10.91 31.09
C SER A 50 -1.69 9.72 31.05
N ILE A 51 -2.19 8.53 31.40
CA ILE A 51 -1.46 7.26 31.32
C ILE A 51 -1.98 6.51 30.09
N LEU A 52 -1.05 6.13 29.20
CA LEU A 52 -1.35 5.27 28.04
C LEU A 52 -0.98 3.83 28.35
N GLU A 53 -1.94 2.94 28.23
CA GLU A 53 -1.74 1.48 28.31
C GLU A 53 -2.06 0.87 26.95
N VAL A 54 -1.15 0.02 26.43
CA VAL A 54 -1.28 -0.63 25.11
C VAL A 54 -1.32 -2.13 25.31
N TYR A 55 -2.32 -2.81 24.71
CA TYR A 55 -2.47 -4.25 24.75
C TYR A 55 -2.64 -4.79 23.33
N ASP A 56 -1.79 -5.72 22.94
CA ASP A 56 -1.93 -6.47 21.70
C ASP A 56 -2.58 -7.83 21.99
N LEU A 57 -3.84 -7.97 21.62
CA LEU A 57 -4.62 -9.20 21.88
C LEU A 57 -4.27 -10.35 20.92
N LYS A 58 -3.40 -10.13 19.94
CA LYS A 58 -2.79 -11.18 19.13
C LYS A 58 -1.67 -11.89 19.93
N ASN A 59 -1.06 -11.19 20.91
CA ASN A 59 -0.12 -11.75 21.87
C ASN A 59 -0.87 -12.43 23.02
N LYS A 60 -0.60 -13.73 23.24
CA LYS A 60 -1.30 -14.54 24.25
C LYS A 60 -1.10 -14.04 25.70
N GLU A 61 0.10 -13.52 26.02
CA GLU A 61 0.43 -13.01 27.36
C GLU A 61 -0.29 -11.69 27.63
N GLU A 62 -0.21 -10.75 26.70
CA GLU A 62 -0.90 -9.46 26.82
C GLU A 62 -2.42 -9.63 26.84
N LYS A 63 -2.95 -10.52 26.01
CA LYS A 63 -4.38 -10.90 26.03
C LYS A 63 -4.79 -11.43 27.40
N LYS A 64 -3.98 -12.29 28.03
CA LYS A 64 -4.27 -12.81 29.36
C LYS A 64 -4.30 -11.70 30.40
N ILE A 65 -3.28 -10.83 30.42
CA ILE A 65 -3.22 -9.68 31.30
C ILE A 65 -4.44 -8.79 31.12
N PHE A 66 -4.79 -8.46 29.87
CA PHE A 66 -5.96 -7.63 29.55
C PHE A 66 -7.26 -8.26 30.06
N LEU A 67 -7.44 -9.59 29.89
CA LEU A 67 -8.64 -10.30 30.33
C LEU A 67 -8.74 -10.44 31.86
N GLU A 68 -7.61 -10.37 32.57
CA GLU A 68 -7.53 -10.43 34.03
C GLU A 68 -7.71 -9.06 34.70
N ILE A 69 -7.70 -7.97 33.96
CA ILE A 69 -7.96 -6.63 34.49
C ILE A 69 -9.38 -6.59 35.04
N ARG A 70 -9.50 -6.86 36.34
CA ARG A 70 -10.74 -6.76 37.11
C ARG A 70 -10.83 -5.37 37.71
N GLY A 71 -11.63 -4.56 37.10
CA GLY A 71 -11.89 -3.23 37.63
C GLY A 71 -10.77 -2.25 37.29
N TYR A 72 -11.13 -1.28 36.54
CA TYR A 72 -10.33 -0.12 36.26
C TYR A 72 -10.04 0.59 37.58
N GLN A 73 -8.80 0.51 38.04
CA GLN A 73 -8.39 1.22 39.25
C GLN A 73 -8.60 2.72 39.01
N GLU A 74 -9.46 3.31 39.80
CA GLU A 74 -9.60 4.76 39.81
C GLU A 74 -8.23 5.34 40.12
N SER A 75 -7.82 6.27 39.30
CA SER A 75 -6.64 7.05 39.64
C SER A 75 -6.97 7.92 40.87
N LEU A 76 -6.28 7.69 41.98
CA LEU A 76 -6.42 8.47 43.19
C LEU A 76 -6.22 9.99 43.01
N PHE A 77 -5.72 10.38 41.80
CA PHE A 77 -5.36 11.77 41.48
C PHE A 77 -6.13 12.34 40.27
N GLY A 78 -7.23 11.72 39.84
CA GLY A 78 -8.00 12.18 38.68
C GLY A 78 -7.25 12.06 37.31
N ILE A 79 -6.24 11.18 37.26
CA ILE A 79 -5.45 10.95 36.03
C ILE A 79 -6.28 10.18 35.03
N ARG A 80 -6.42 10.70 33.82
CA ARG A 80 -7.11 10.01 32.72
C ARG A 80 -6.28 8.82 32.23
N LYS A 81 -6.87 7.63 32.17
CA LYS A 81 -6.28 6.46 31.52
C LYS A 81 -6.80 6.32 30.11
N ILE A 82 -5.90 6.05 29.18
CA ILE A 82 -6.21 5.84 27.78
C ILE A 82 -5.70 4.44 27.40
N TYR A 83 -6.58 3.64 26.85
CA TYR A 83 -6.30 2.26 26.47
C TYR A 83 -6.27 2.12 24.95
N PHE A 84 -5.17 1.58 24.42
CA PHE A 84 -5.06 1.15 23.03
C PHE A 84 -5.10 -0.36 22.99
N ILE A 85 -6.11 -0.92 22.34
CA ILE A 85 -6.33 -2.35 22.26
C ILE A 85 -6.28 -2.77 20.81
N LEU A 86 -5.20 -3.48 20.46
CA LEU A 86 -4.97 -4.01 19.12
C LEU A 86 -5.57 -5.41 19.02
N GLY A 87 -6.15 -5.74 17.85
CA GLY A 87 -6.77 -7.04 17.65
C GLY A 87 -8.07 -7.23 18.44
N ALA A 88 -8.90 -6.18 18.50
CA ALA A 88 -10.15 -6.18 19.26
C ALA A 88 -11.16 -7.27 18.80
N GLU A 89 -11.01 -7.79 17.57
CA GLU A 89 -11.75 -8.97 17.08
C GLU A 89 -11.49 -10.24 17.89
N ASN A 90 -10.42 -10.28 18.68
CA ASN A 90 -10.10 -11.41 19.58
C ASN A 90 -10.82 -11.35 20.92
N ILE A 91 -11.63 -10.31 21.19
CA ILE A 91 -12.47 -10.21 22.40
C ILE A 91 -13.73 -11.04 22.16
N THR A 92 -14.04 -11.97 23.07
CA THR A 92 -15.29 -12.75 22.98
C THR A 92 -16.50 -11.88 23.27
N TYR A 93 -17.67 -12.34 22.83
CA TYR A 93 -18.94 -11.63 23.05
C TYR A 93 -19.20 -11.37 24.55
N GLU A 94 -19.07 -12.44 25.40
CA GLU A 94 -19.28 -12.32 26.84
C GLU A 94 -18.32 -11.33 27.50
N LYS A 95 -17.04 -11.34 27.08
CA LYS A 95 -16.06 -10.39 27.60
C LYS A 95 -16.34 -8.96 27.11
N GLY A 96 -16.85 -8.84 25.90
CA GLY A 96 -17.33 -7.55 25.37
C GLY A 96 -18.49 -6.99 26.21
N GLU A 97 -19.46 -7.81 26.63
CA GLU A 97 -20.53 -7.38 27.52
C GLU A 97 -20.00 -6.92 28.89
N GLU A 98 -19.06 -7.68 29.47
CA GLU A 98 -18.41 -7.31 30.73
C GLU A 98 -17.73 -5.95 30.65
N ILE A 99 -16.96 -5.74 29.57
CA ILE A 99 -16.25 -4.46 29.31
C ILE A 99 -17.26 -3.31 29.18
N VAL A 100 -18.32 -3.49 28.39
CA VAL A 100 -19.37 -2.48 28.21
C VAL A 100 -20.06 -2.14 29.50
N LYS A 101 -20.37 -3.13 30.34
CA LYS A 101 -20.94 -2.93 31.65
C LYS A 101 -20.05 -2.05 32.53
N ASN A 102 -18.75 -2.36 32.56
CA ASN A 102 -17.77 -1.58 33.33
C ASN A 102 -17.63 -0.14 32.80
N LEU A 103 -17.67 0.05 31.47
CA LEU A 103 -17.63 1.39 30.86
C LEU A 103 -18.87 2.22 31.18
N LYS A 104 -20.05 1.61 31.27
CA LYS A 104 -21.31 2.29 31.65
C LYS A 104 -21.35 2.72 33.12
N GLU A 105 -20.71 1.94 33.99
CA GLU A 105 -20.67 2.22 35.42
C GLU A 105 -19.68 3.33 35.81
N LYS A 106 -18.63 3.58 34.99
CA LYS A 106 -17.47 4.46 35.33
C LYS A 106 -17.21 5.55 34.26
N ASN A 107 -18.17 6.36 33.99
CA ASN A 107 -18.35 7.17 32.78
C ASN A 107 -17.33 8.28 32.47
N GLU A 108 -16.35 8.68 33.31
CA GLU A 108 -15.71 9.98 33.08
C GLU A 108 -14.18 10.01 32.91
N ILE A 109 -13.46 8.90 33.18
CA ILE A 109 -11.99 8.95 33.30
C ILE A 109 -11.26 8.13 32.23
N PHE A 110 -11.97 7.42 31.36
CA PHE A 110 -11.36 6.49 30.42
C PHE A 110 -11.69 6.82 28.99
N SER A 111 -10.71 6.66 28.10
CA SER A 111 -10.93 6.62 26.65
C SER A 111 -10.31 5.36 26.07
N TRP A 112 -11.09 4.61 25.33
CA TRP A 112 -10.68 3.36 24.73
C TRP A 112 -10.54 3.50 23.23
N PHE A 113 -9.38 3.13 22.70
CA PHE A 113 -9.14 2.99 21.28
C PHE A 113 -9.09 1.51 20.95
N LEU A 114 -10.14 1.00 20.35
CA LEU A 114 -10.24 -0.38 19.88
C LEU A 114 -9.84 -0.40 18.41
N ILE A 115 -8.83 -1.17 18.09
CA ILE A 115 -8.33 -1.35 16.72
C ILE A 115 -8.60 -2.78 16.32
N SER A 116 -9.34 -2.96 15.24
CA SER A 116 -9.78 -4.25 14.72
C SER A 116 -9.69 -4.31 13.21
N GLU A 117 -9.30 -5.45 12.65
CA GLU A 117 -9.38 -5.66 11.20
C GLU A 117 -10.84 -5.84 10.75
N ASN A 118 -11.61 -6.54 11.58
CA ASN A 118 -13.04 -6.69 11.39
C ASN A 118 -13.69 -6.94 12.75
N LEU A 119 -14.79 -6.29 13.05
CA LEU A 119 -15.60 -6.56 14.24
C LEU A 119 -17.05 -6.65 13.81
N ASN A 120 -17.71 -7.74 14.23
CA ASN A 120 -19.12 -7.95 13.89
C ASN A 120 -19.97 -6.83 14.47
N GLU A 121 -20.90 -6.30 13.68
CA GLU A 121 -21.81 -5.24 14.11
C GLU A 121 -22.67 -5.63 15.32
N ALA A 122 -22.98 -6.92 15.49
CA ALA A 122 -23.71 -7.43 16.66
C ALA A 122 -22.86 -7.49 17.93
N HIS A 123 -21.53 -7.27 17.85
CA HIS A 123 -20.65 -7.36 19.01
C HIS A 123 -20.94 -6.23 20.02
N PRO A 124 -20.97 -6.50 21.35
CA PRO A 124 -21.30 -5.49 22.37
C PRO A 124 -20.47 -4.22 22.29
N LEU A 125 -19.16 -4.34 21.99
CA LEU A 125 -18.27 -3.20 21.85
C LEU A 125 -18.61 -2.35 20.61
N TYR A 126 -19.03 -2.96 19.50
CA TYR A 126 -19.49 -2.23 18.33
C TYR A 126 -20.77 -1.45 18.65
N GLN A 127 -21.76 -2.12 19.28
CA GLN A 127 -23.02 -1.49 19.66
C GLN A 127 -22.82 -0.35 20.66
N TYR A 128 -21.92 -0.53 21.64
CA TYR A 128 -21.58 0.53 22.58
C TYR A 128 -20.86 1.72 21.90
N ALA A 129 -19.95 1.44 20.98
CA ALA A 129 -19.30 2.49 20.20
C ALA A 129 -20.31 3.24 19.30
N LEU A 130 -21.33 2.54 18.80
CA LEU A 130 -22.42 3.13 18.02
C LEU A 130 -23.31 4.05 18.89
N GLU A 131 -23.54 3.69 20.13
CA GLU A 131 -24.40 4.41 21.08
C GLU A 131 -23.67 5.61 21.71
N MET A 132 -22.47 5.40 22.24
CA MET A 132 -21.78 6.34 23.13
C MET A 132 -20.44 6.83 22.59
N GLY A 133 -19.94 6.27 21.50
CA GLY A 133 -18.60 6.49 21.01
C GLY A 133 -18.51 7.03 19.60
N ALA A 134 -17.43 6.68 18.95
CA ALA A 134 -17.18 6.94 17.53
C ALA A 134 -16.63 5.69 16.84
N ILE A 135 -17.21 5.34 15.70
CA ILE A 135 -16.73 4.27 14.85
C ILE A 135 -16.09 4.89 13.62
N ILE A 136 -14.85 4.53 13.32
CA ILE A 136 -14.12 4.97 12.14
C ILE A 136 -13.90 3.75 11.25
N LEU A 137 -14.55 3.75 10.08
CA LEU A 137 -14.49 2.65 9.14
C LEU A 137 -13.47 2.97 8.03
N PHE A 138 -12.39 2.20 7.97
CA PHE A 138 -11.43 2.20 6.87
C PHE A 138 -11.79 1.14 5.83
N THR A 139 -13.08 0.89 5.65
CA THR A 139 -13.60 -0.08 4.69
C THR A 139 -13.68 0.54 3.32
N THR A 140 -12.59 0.44 2.57
CA THR A 140 -12.64 0.54 1.12
C THR A 140 -12.47 -0.85 0.53
N LYS A 141 -13.03 -1.08 -0.65
CA LYS A 141 -12.93 -2.37 -1.34
C LYS A 141 -11.49 -2.75 -1.72
N ARG A 142 -10.53 -1.81 -1.60
CA ARG A 142 -9.11 -2.00 -1.93
C ARG A 142 -8.23 -1.16 -1.01
N GLU A 143 -7.13 -1.71 -0.54
CA GLU A 143 -6.12 -0.97 0.23
C GLU A 143 -5.54 0.23 -0.54
N GLU A 144 -5.44 0.11 -1.87
CA GLU A 144 -4.99 1.17 -2.78
C GLU A 144 -5.86 2.43 -2.67
N ASP A 145 -7.19 2.29 -2.55
CA ASP A 145 -8.11 3.42 -2.42
C ASP A 145 -7.91 4.15 -1.07
N LEU A 146 -7.44 3.43 -0.04
CA LEU A 146 -7.09 4.02 1.26
C LEU A 146 -5.83 4.88 1.16
N LEU A 147 -4.78 4.37 0.52
CA LEU A 147 -3.53 5.13 0.34
C LEU A 147 -3.74 6.36 -0.53
N GLU A 148 -4.57 6.29 -1.58
CA GLU A 148 -4.94 7.44 -2.40
C GLU A 148 -5.67 8.50 -1.56
N THR A 149 -6.61 8.08 -0.71
CA THR A 149 -7.32 8.97 0.20
C THR A 149 -6.38 9.64 1.20
N GLU A 150 -5.46 8.87 1.80
CA GLU A 150 -4.44 9.37 2.72
C GLU A 150 -3.49 10.36 2.04
N LEU A 151 -3.04 10.06 0.82
CA LEU A 151 -2.20 10.94 0.01
C LEU A 151 -2.86 12.32 -0.14
N ILE A 152 -4.13 12.35 -0.56
CA ILE A 152 -4.88 13.60 -0.75
C ILE A 152 -4.99 14.37 0.57
N MET A 153 -5.27 13.70 1.68
CA MET A 153 -5.42 14.33 2.99
C MET A 153 -4.11 14.93 3.49
N ILE A 154 -3.01 14.20 3.37
CA ILE A 154 -1.70 14.67 3.81
C ILE A 154 -1.23 15.84 2.92
N LEU A 155 -1.35 15.74 1.61
CA LEU A 155 -0.99 16.83 0.71
C LEU A 155 -1.76 18.12 1.02
N LYS A 156 -3.08 18.00 1.27
CA LYS A 156 -3.93 19.14 1.66
C LYS A 156 -3.46 19.78 2.96
N LYS A 157 -3.06 18.98 3.96
CA LYS A 157 -2.52 19.48 5.24
C LYS A 157 -1.28 20.36 5.04
N TYR A 158 -0.46 20.06 4.04
CA TYR A 158 0.76 20.80 3.72
C TYR A 158 0.58 21.81 2.57
N ASN A 159 -0.66 22.12 2.16
CA ASN A 159 -0.99 23.01 1.04
C ASN A 159 -0.28 22.62 -0.27
N LYS A 160 -0.18 21.31 -0.52
CA LYS A 160 0.43 20.74 -1.73
C LYS A 160 -0.60 20.02 -2.58
N THR A 161 -0.30 19.93 -3.87
CA THR A 161 -1.11 19.19 -4.84
C THR A 161 -0.21 18.39 -5.79
N MET A 162 -0.75 17.34 -6.37
CA MET A 162 -0.16 16.64 -7.52
C MET A 162 -1.28 16.18 -8.46
N ASP A 163 -0.97 16.05 -9.74
CA ASP A 163 -1.93 15.53 -10.70
C ASP A 163 -2.12 14.01 -10.52
N LYS A 164 -3.15 13.47 -11.16
CA LYS A 164 -3.50 12.03 -11.02
C LYS A 164 -2.37 11.10 -11.49
N ASN A 165 -1.64 11.46 -12.55
CA ASN A 165 -0.57 10.61 -13.07
C ASN A 165 0.63 10.60 -12.11
N THR A 166 0.94 11.75 -11.53
CA THR A 166 1.97 11.92 -10.50
C THR A 166 1.61 11.15 -9.24
N ALA A 167 0.35 11.24 -8.78
CA ALA A 167 -0.13 10.46 -7.63
C ALA A 167 -0.04 8.95 -7.87
N ASN A 168 -0.46 8.47 -9.04
CA ASN A 168 -0.35 7.07 -9.42
C ASN A 168 1.10 6.59 -9.48
N LEU A 169 2.01 7.40 -10.02
CA LEU A 169 3.44 7.09 -10.02
C LEU A 169 3.96 6.93 -8.59
N PHE A 170 3.68 7.90 -7.70
CA PHE A 170 4.09 7.83 -6.31
C PHE A 170 3.59 6.55 -5.64
N LEU A 171 2.29 6.25 -5.71
CA LEU A 171 1.69 5.07 -5.12
C LEU A 171 2.27 3.77 -5.68
N SER A 172 2.58 3.72 -6.98
CA SER A 172 3.20 2.54 -7.59
C SER A 172 4.63 2.28 -7.12
N LEU A 173 5.38 3.33 -6.76
CA LEU A 173 6.75 3.19 -6.27
C LEU A 173 6.81 2.80 -4.79
N VAL A 174 5.90 3.31 -3.98
CA VAL A 174 5.89 3.04 -2.52
C VAL A 174 5.16 1.75 -2.15
N GLY A 175 4.31 1.22 -3.03
CA GLY A 175 3.57 -0.01 -2.81
C GLY A 175 2.48 0.14 -1.73
N ARG A 176 2.21 -0.96 -1.01
CA ARG A 176 1.09 -1.04 -0.07
C ARG A 176 1.46 -0.86 1.40
N ASP A 177 2.74 -0.84 1.72
CA ASP A 177 3.18 -0.63 3.10
C ASP A 177 2.91 0.82 3.53
N TYR A 178 2.00 0.99 4.49
CA TYR A 178 1.59 2.31 4.96
C TYR A 178 2.74 3.11 5.61
N ASN A 179 3.63 2.45 6.35
CA ASN A 179 4.75 3.13 6.99
C ASN A 179 5.76 3.59 5.95
N TYR A 180 6.02 2.76 4.95
CA TYR A 180 6.88 3.11 3.83
C TYR A 180 6.29 4.29 3.03
N PHE A 181 5.01 4.19 2.67
CA PHE A 181 4.25 5.28 2.03
C PHE A 181 4.38 6.59 2.80
N LYS A 182 4.17 6.58 4.11
CA LYS A 182 4.23 7.77 4.96
C LYS A 182 5.62 8.38 4.97
N ASN A 183 6.66 7.57 5.17
CA ASN A 183 8.05 8.02 5.20
C ASN A 183 8.49 8.64 3.88
N GLU A 184 8.15 8.01 2.74
CA GLU A 184 8.49 8.53 1.42
C GLU A 184 7.71 9.82 1.10
N LEU A 185 6.44 9.91 1.52
CA LEU A 185 5.64 11.12 1.36
C LEU A 185 6.18 12.28 2.20
N GLU A 186 6.60 12.04 3.45
CA GLU A 186 7.21 13.06 4.31
C GLU A 186 8.52 13.59 3.71
N LYS A 187 9.39 12.71 3.19
CA LYS A 187 10.60 13.12 2.46
C LYS A 187 10.28 13.99 1.25
N LEU A 188 9.29 13.58 0.46
CA LEU A 188 8.87 14.31 -0.73
C LEU A 188 8.30 15.69 -0.39
N ILE A 189 7.53 15.81 0.69
CA ILE A 189 6.99 17.08 1.21
C ILE A 189 8.13 17.99 1.66
N LEU A 190 9.11 17.47 2.39
CA LEU A 190 10.28 18.22 2.84
C LEU A 190 11.15 18.68 1.67
N TYR A 191 11.36 17.82 0.67
CA TYR A 191 12.13 18.17 -0.52
C TYR A 191 11.45 19.29 -1.33
N THR A 192 10.13 19.26 -1.42
CA THR A 192 9.36 20.22 -2.21
C THR A 192 8.82 21.40 -1.37
N GLN A 193 9.45 21.74 -0.23
CA GLN A 193 8.92 22.70 0.75
C GLN A 193 8.41 24.01 0.12
N ASP A 194 9.10 24.56 -0.87
CA ASP A 194 8.79 25.85 -1.50
C ASP A 194 7.84 25.72 -2.72
N LYS A 195 7.47 24.49 -3.09
CA LYS A 195 6.58 24.22 -4.23
C LYS A 195 5.19 23.85 -3.74
N SER A 196 4.15 24.45 -4.32
CA SER A 196 2.77 24.04 -4.09
C SER A 196 2.34 22.81 -4.93
N ILE A 197 3.01 22.58 -6.06
CA ILE A 197 2.74 21.48 -6.99
C ILE A 197 3.93 20.52 -6.98
N ILE A 198 3.66 19.25 -6.71
CA ILE A 198 4.63 18.15 -6.78
C ILE A 198 4.56 17.54 -8.18
N THR A 199 5.71 17.37 -8.84
CA THR A 199 5.83 16.83 -10.19
C THR A 199 6.37 15.41 -10.20
N GLN A 200 6.30 14.72 -11.35
CA GLN A 200 6.90 13.40 -11.51
C GLN A 200 8.44 13.46 -11.36
N GLU A 201 9.06 14.55 -11.77
CA GLU A 201 10.50 14.78 -11.61
C GLU A 201 10.89 14.81 -10.13
N ASP A 202 10.11 15.51 -9.29
CA ASP A 202 10.35 15.55 -7.85
C ASP A 202 10.28 14.15 -7.23
N ILE A 203 9.31 13.32 -7.69
CA ILE A 203 9.19 11.92 -7.26
C ILE A 203 10.44 11.13 -7.65
N TRP A 204 10.89 11.22 -8.92
CA TRP A 204 12.04 10.47 -9.38
C TRP A 204 13.36 10.88 -8.72
N GLU A 205 13.46 12.12 -8.21
CA GLU A 205 14.66 12.57 -7.51
C GLU A 205 14.75 12.10 -6.06
N ILE A 206 13.61 11.97 -5.36
CA ILE A 206 13.66 11.76 -3.91
C ILE A 206 13.01 10.45 -3.43
N VAL A 207 11.98 9.95 -4.15
CA VAL A 207 11.28 8.73 -3.74
C VAL A 207 12.10 7.51 -4.14
N ILE A 208 12.38 6.68 -3.16
CA ILE A 208 13.06 5.41 -3.39
C ILE A 208 11.97 4.31 -3.42
N PRO A 209 11.83 3.53 -4.50
CA PRO A 209 10.84 2.45 -4.54
C PRO A 209 11.10 1.42 -3.45
N SER A 210 10.07 0.78 -2.91
CA SER A 210 10.25 -0.41 -2.08
C SER A 210 10.97 -1.51 -2.86
N GLU A 211 11.61 -2.47 -2.18
CA GLU A 211 12.40 -3.52 -2.87
C GLU A 211 11.56 -4.30 -3.88
N ASP A 212 10.39 -4.76 -3.41
CA ASP A 212 9.50 -5.58 -4.23
C ASP A 212 8.91 -4.77 -5.39
N GLU A 213 8.53 -3.53 -5.16
CA GLU A 213 8.01 -2.65 -6.20
C GLU A 213 9.10 -2.26 -7.21
N ALA A 214 10.32 -1.98 -6.75
CA ALA A 214 11.43 -1.67 -7.64
C ALA A 214 11.72 -2.82 -8.62
N LEU A 215 11.73 -4.05 -8.12
CA LEU A 215 11.92 -5.24 -8.96
C LEU A 215 10.75 -5.43 -9.94
N TYR A 216 9.51 -5.28 -9.44
CA TYR A 216 8.31 -5.46 -10.24
C TYR A 216 8.19 -4.40 -11.35
N LEU A 217 8.49 -3.15 -11.04
CA LEU A 217 8.32 -2.02 -11.94
C LEU A 217 9.55 -1.75 -12.82
N LEU A 218 10.68 -2.44 -12.62
CA LEU A 218 11.92 -2.13 -13.32
C LEU A 218 11.77 -2.14 -14.85
N ALA A 219 11.17 -3.20 -15.40
CA ALA A 219 10.95 -3.30 -16.83
C ALA A 219 9.87 -2.31 -17.31
N ASP A 220 8.82 -2.12 -16.52
CA ASP A 220 7.75 -1.15 -16.80
C ASP A 220 8.30 0.28 -16.86
N THR A 221 9.17 0.63 -15.93
CA THR A 221 9.90 1.91 -15.91
C THR A 221 10.74 2.10 -17.15
N PHE A 222 11.45 1.06 -17.60
CA PHE A 222 12.21 1.12 -18.84
C PHE A 222 11.33 1.47 -20.05
N PHE A 223 10.18 0.81 -20.21
CA PHE A 223 9.28 1.04 -21.34
C PHE A 223 8.59 2.40 -21.33
N ASN A 224 8.29 2.93 -20.15
CA ASN A 224 7.51 4.15 -19.99
C ASN A 224 8.39 5.40 -19.85
N TYR A 225 9.57 5.27 -19.21
CA TYR A 225 10.42 6.40 -18.83
C TYR A 225 11.85 6.31 -19.37
N GLY A 226 12.18 5.23 -20.09
CA GLY A 226 13.47 5.04 -20.75
C GLY A 226 14.58 4.43 -19.89
N PRO A 227 15.77 4.23 -20.50
CA PRO A 227 16.88 3.50 -19.89
C PRO A 227 17.48 4.22 -18.69
N GLU A 228 17.47 5.55 -18.64
CA GLU A 228 18.05 6.35 -17.56
C GLU A 228 17.31 6.09 -16.22
N ARG A 229 15.97 6.08 -16.25
CA ARG A 229 15.17 5.82 -15.05
C ARG A 229 15.31 4.37 -14.57
N ALA A 230 15.31 3.41 -15.50
CA ALA A 230 15.61 2.02 -15.20
C ALA A 230 17.00 1.86 -14.56
N HIS A 231 18.00 2.59 -15.05
CA HIS A 231 19.35 2.57 -14.49
C HIS A 231 19.41 3.11 -13.05
N LYS A 232 18.72 4.21 -12.74
CA LYS A 232 18.60 4.73 -11.37
C LYS A 232 17.97 3.67 -10.42
N MET A 233 16.95 2.94 -10.87
CA MET A 233 16.35 1.85 -10.09
C MET A 233 17.34 0.70 -9.85
N ILE A 234 18.13 0.32 -10.85
CA ILE A 234 19.17 -0.70 -10.70
C ILE A 234 20.21 -0.29 -9.64
N ILE A 235 20.68 0.94 -9.66
CA ILE A 235 21.62 1.44 -8.65
C ILE A 235 21.00 1.30 -7.26
N ASN A 236 19.78 1.77 -7.07
CA ASN A 236 19.07 1.66 -5.78
C ASN A 236 18.90 0.22 -5.29
N LEU A 237 18.60 -0.71 -6.20
CA LEU A 237 18.49 -2.13 -5.85
C LEU A 237 19.84 -2.71 -5.41
N LEU A 238 20.90 -2.42 -6.14
CA LEU A 238 22.25 -2.92 -5.84
C LEU A 238 22.83 -2.30 -4.56
N ASP A 239 22.59 -1.01 -4.31
CA ASP A 239 23.00 -0.33 -3.06
C ASP A 239 22.29 -0.95 -1.81
N ARG A 240 21.09 -1.45 -1.99
CA ARG A 240 20.36 -2.23 -0.98
C ARG A 240 20.83 -3.70 -0.88
N LYS A 241 21.91 -4.05 -1.57
CA LYS A 241 22.50 -5.40 -1.58
C LYS A 241 21.57 -6.46 -2.18
N ILE A 242 20.65 -6.07 -3.05
CA ILE A 242 19.88 -7.04 -3.82
C ILE A 242 20.81 -7.76 -4.80
N GLU A 243 20.77 -9.07 -4.77
CA GLU A 243 21.61 -9.89 -5.65
C GLU A 243 21.31 -9.60 -7.14
N PRO A 244 22.33 -9.36 -7.97
CA PRO A 244 22.15 -9.17 -9.41
C PRO A 244 21.41 -10.33 -10.10
N SER A 245 21.60 -11.56 -9.60
CA SER A 245 20.89 -12.76 -10.07
C SER A 245 19.37 -12.64 -9.85
N LYS A 246 18.92 -12.05 -8.74
CA LYS A 246 17.51 -11.80 -8.45
C LYS A 246 16.94 -10.80 -9.44
N ILE A 247 17.66 -9.72 -9.74
CA ILE A 247 17.25 -8.71 -10.72
C ILE A 247 17.11 -9.32 -12.12
N LEU A 248 18.11 -10.09 -12.58
CA LEU A 248 18.07 -10.80 -13.87
C LEU A 248 16.87 -11.75 -13.96
N TRP A 249 16.57 -12.45 -12.86
CA TRP A 249 15.42 -13.36 -12.78
C TRP A 249 14.08 -12.65 -12.93
N TYR A 250 13.91 -11.49 -12.32
CA TYR A 250 12.70 -10.69 -12.47
C TYR A 250 12.55 -10.15 -13.89
N LEU A 251 13.62 -9.66 -14.50
CA LEU A 251 13.63 -9.22 -15.90
C LEU A 251 13.28 -10.38 -16.84
N TYR A 252 13.88 -11.55 -16.63
CA TYR A 252 13.56 -12.75 -17.41
C TYR A 252 12.08 -13.11 -17.28
N LYS A 253 11.54 -13.19 -16.07
CA LYS A 253 10.12 -13.48 -15.85
C LYS A 253 9.20 -12.49 -16.56
N PHE A 254 9.53 -11.21 -16.50
CA PHE A 254 8.75 -10.16 -17.14
C PHE A 254 8.72 -10.35 -18.66
N PHE A 255 9.87 -10.48 -19.29
CA PHE A 255 9.95 -10.64 -20.74
C PHE A 255 9.36 -11.98 -21.22
N LYS A 256 9.51 -13.05 -20.42
CA LYS A 256 8.87 -14.34 -20.71
C LYS A 256 7.35 -14.24 -20.65
N LYS A 257 6.81 -13.55 -19.64
CA LYS A 257 5.37 -13.26 -19.56
C LYS A 257 4.90 -12.46 -20.77
N MET A 258 5.66 -11.43 -21.15
CA MET A 258 5.34 -10.59 -22.30
C MET A 258 5.34 -11.39 -23.62
N GLN A 259 6.29 -12.30 -23.81
CA GLN A 259 6.34 -13.20 -24.96
C GLN A 259 5.10 -14.09 -25.01
N ILE A 260 4.79 -14.79 -23.92
CA ILE A 260 3.63 -15.69 -23.81
C ILE A 260 2.32 -14.92 -24.06
N LEU A 261 2.20 -13.71 -23.51
CA LEU A 261 1.04 -12.87 -23.75
C LEU A 261 0.91 -12.48 -25.23
N LYS A 262 2.03 -12.14 -25.88
CA LYS A 262 2.01 -11.80 -27.30
C LYS A 262 1.57 -12.98 -28.17
N GLU A 263 2.11 -14.17 -27.92
CA GLU A 263 1.70 -15.43 -28.60
C GLU A 263 0.22 -15.76 -28.35
N PHE A 264 -0.28 -15.54 -27.12
CA PHE A 264 -1.69 -15.70 -26.78
C PHE A 264 -2.57 -14.72 -27.56
N LEU A 265 -2.16 -13.44 -27.63
CA LEU A 265 -2.90 -12.39 -28.33
C LEU A 265 -2.92 -12.55 -29.86
N GLU A 266 -1.96 -13.27 -30.45
CA GLU A 266 -1.97 -13.63 -31.87
C GLU A 266 -3.13 -14.57 -32.23
N LYS A 267 -3.62 -15.35 -31.27
CA LYS A 267 -4.82 -16.19 -31.41
C LYS A 267 -6.12 -15.42 -31.09
N HIS A 268 -6.02 -14.33 -30.33
CA HIS A 268 -7.17 -13.55 -29.84
C HIS A 268 -7.12 -12.10 -30.34
N HIS A 269 -7.31 -11.93 -31.67
CA HIS A 269 -7.20 -10.63 -32.35
C HIS A 269 -8.13 -9.55 -31.78
N GLU A 270 -9.33 -9.93 -31.32
CA GLU A 270 -10.26 -8.99 -30.71
C GLU A 270 -9.74 -8.43 -29.38
N LEU A 271 -9.07 -9.25 -28.56
CA LEU A 271 -8.45 -8.83 -27.33
C LEU A 271 -7.18 -7.99 -27.60
N ALA A 272 -6.39 -8.40 -28.61
CA ALA A 272 -5.18 -7.71 -29.03
C ALA A 272 -5.45 -6.28 -29.52
N SER A 273 -6.56 -6.06 -30.23
CA SER A 273 -6.95 -4.76 -30.80
C SER A 273 -7.52 -3.78 -29.81
N GLU A 274 -7.95 -4.23 -28.63
CA GLU A 274 -8.58 -3.36 -27.63
C GLU A 274 -7.62 -2.28 -27.10
N ASN A 275 -8.04 -1.03 -27.23
CA ASN A 275 -7.26 0.13 -26.78
C ASN A 275 -7.80 0.75 -25.47
N ARG A 276 -8.96 0.29 -24.98
CA ARG A 276 -9.54 0.71 -23.71
C ARG A 276 -9.44 -0.40 -22.68
N TYR A 277 -8.90 -0.09 -21.52
CA TYR A 277 -8.75 -1.08 -20.45
C TYR A 277 -10.07 -1.74 -20.04
N SER A 278 -11.16 -0.96 -19.92
CA SER A 278 -12.48 -1.50 -19.54
C SER A 278 -12.97 -2.62 -20.47
N ASN A 279 -12.82 -2.42 -21.78
CA ASN A 279 -13.21 -3.41 -22.79
C ASN A 279 -12.27 -4.61 -22.78
N PHE A 280 -10.95 -4.36 -22.67
CA PHE A 280 -9.96 -5.42 -22.55
C PHE A 280 -10.24 -6.32 -21.33
N SER A 281 -10.47 -5.70 -20.17
CA SER A 281 -10.75 -6.44 -18.93
C SER A 281 -12.02 -7.29 -19.03
N LYS A 282 -13.08 -6.75 -19.65
CA LYS A 282 -14.34 -7.48 -19.84
C LYS A 282 -14.14 -8.68 -20.76
N LYS A 283 -13.55 -8.48 -21.94
CA LYS A 283 -13.28 -9.56 -22.91
C LYS A 283 -12.33 -10.63 -22.34
N PHE A 284 -11.32 -10.19 -21.58
CA PHE A 284 -10.41 -11.14 -20.93
C PHE A 284 -11.13 -11.99 -19.86
N GLN A 285 -12.07 -11.41 -19.14
CA GLN A 285 -12.88 -12.15 -18.18
C GLN A 285 -13.82 -13.15 -18.90
N GLU A 286 -14.43 -12.75 -20.00
CA GLU A 286 -15.26 -13.64 -20.84
C GLU A 286 -14.44 -14.86 -21.32
N LEU A 287 -13.17 -14.66 -21.75
CA LEU A 287 -12.28 -15.76 -22.10
C LEU A 287 -11.92 -16.64 -20.90
N LYS A 288 -11.73 -16.07 -19.71
CA LYS A 288 -11.45 -16.85 -18.49
C LYS A 288 -12.62 -17.73 -18.06
N ASP A 289 -13.82 -17.30 -18.34
CA ASP A 289 -15.05 -18.01 -17.98
C ASP A 289 -15.45 -19.07 -19.04
N ASP A 290 -14.78 -19.08 -20.21
CA ASP A 290 -14.99 -20.07 -21.25
C ASP A 290 -14.20 -21.36 -20.93
N PRO A 291 -14.89 -22.49 -20.67
CA PRO A 291 -14.23 -23.76 -20.34
C PRO A 291 -13.48 -24.40 -21.51
N LEU A 292 -13.69 -23.94 -22.76
CA LEU A 292 -13.01 -24.43 -23.94
C LEU A 292 -11.72 -23.66 -24.24
N GLU A 293 -11.47 -22.57 -23.53
CA GLU A 293 -10.31 -21.72 -23.77
C GLU A 293 -9.11 -22.10 -22.89
N GLU A 294 -7.99 -22.43 -23.52
CA GLU A 294 -6.74 -22.73 -22.83
C GLU A 294 -5.90 -21.46 -22.60
N ILE A 295 -6.10 -20.81 -21.46
CA ILE A 295 -5.30 -19.66 -21.08
C ILE A 295 -4.03 -20.10 -20.36
N PRO A 296 -2.82 -19.70 -20.81
CA PRO A 296 -1.58 -20.00 -20.10
C PRO A 296 -1.65 -19.54 -18.63
N LYS A 297 -1.27 -20.41 -17.69
CA LYS A 297 -1.36 -20.16 -16.25
C LYS A 297 -0.79 -18.79 -15.85
N ILE A 298 0.38 -18.43 -16.36
CA ILE A 298 1.03 -17.15 -16.09
C ILE A 298 0.18 -15.93 -16.51
N ILE A 299 -0.64 -16.09 -17.54
CA ILE A 299 -1.57 -15.06 -18.03
C ILE A 299 -2.83 -15.04 -17.15
N ALA A 300 -3.39 -16.23 -16.87
CA ALA A 300 -4.59 -16.36 -16.04
C ALA A 300 -4.43 -15.80 -14.61
N GLU A 301 -3.25 -15.95 -14.02
CA GLU A 301 -2.91 -15.47 -12.69
C GLU A 301 -2.51 -13.98 -12.66
N THR A 302 -2.27 -13.35 -13.80
CA THR A 302 -1.87 -11.94 -13.86
C THR A 302 -3.10 -11.03 -13.87
N HIS A 303 -3.04 -9.95 -13.09
CA HIS A 303 -4.12 -8.97 -13.05
C HIS A 303 -4.37 -8.34 -14.44
N PRO A 304 -5.63 -8.16 -14.88
CA PRO A 304 -5.96 -7.68 -16.23
C PRO A 304 -5.34 -6.33 -16.59
N TYR A 305 -5.18 -5.42 -15.62
CA TYR A 305 -4.53 -4.12 -15.84
C TYR A 305 -3.04 -4.28 -16.19
N SER A 306 -2.35 -5.16 -15.50
CA SER A 306 -0.95 -5.50 -15.78
C SER A 306 -0.79 -6.10 -17.18
N LEU A 307 -1.70 -7.02 -17.57
CA LEU A 307 -1.73 -7.61 -18.91
C LEU A 307 -1.97 -6.55 -19.99
N PHE A 308 -2.87 -5.60 -19.74
CA PHE A 308 -3.15 -4.51 -20.67
C PHE A 308 -1.92 -3.63 -20.92
N ASN A 309 -1.16 -3.31 -19.87
CA ASN A 309 0.08 -2.56 -20.00
C ASN A 309 1.16 -3.35 -20.74
N ILE A 310 1.38 -4.61 -20.35
CA ILE A 310 2.34 -5.51 -21.01
C ILE A 310 1.98 -5.70 -22.50
N LYS A 311 0.69 -5.83 -22.83
CA LYS A 311 0.22 -5.88 -24.22
C LYS A 311 0.66 -4.65 -25.01
N ASN A 312 0.46 -3.46 -24.45
CA ASN A 312 0.83 -2.22 -25.14
C ASN A 312 2.35 -2.07 -25.33
N GLN A 313 3.11 -2.52 -24.32
CA GLN A 313 4.58 -2.54 -24.38
C GLN A 313 5.11 -3.59 -25.37
N SER A 314 4.47 -4.77 -25.43
CA SER A 314 4.87 -5.86 -26.33
C SER A 314 4.80 -5.49 -27.80
N LYS A 315 3.94 -4.53 -28.18
CA LYS A 315 3.88 -3.98 -29.55
C LYS A 315 5.19 -3.39 -30.00
N LYS A 316 6.03 -2.90 -29.08
CA LYS A 316 7.35 -2.32 -29.38
C LYS A 316 8.42 -3.39 -29.65
N ILE A 317 8.17 -4.66 -29.30
CA ILE A 317 9.15 -5.75 -29.43
C ILE A 317 8.78 -6.63 -30.60
N LYS A 318 9.68 -6.72 -31.58
CA LYS A 318 9.55 -7.66 -32.73
C LYS A 318 10.25 -8.99 -32.47
N ASP A 319 11.35 -8.98 -31.75
CA ASP A 319 12.22 -10.13 -31.52
C ASP A 319 12.57 -10.30 -30.03
N PHE A 320 11.98 -11.31 -29.42
CA PHE A 320 12.26 -11.68 -28.03
C PHE A 320 13.58 -12.44 -27.87
N THR A 321 14.05 -13.10 -28.93
CA THR A 321 15.32 -13.85 -28.93
C THR A 321 16.47 -12.94 -28.55
N PHE A 322 16.53 -11.76 -29.16
CA PHE A 322 17.54 -10.73 -28.83
C PHE A 322 17.52 -10.37 -27.33
N ILE A 323 16.35 -10.23 -26.71
CA ILE A 323 16.24 -9.86 -25.29
C ILE A 323 16.79 -10.97 -24.41
N PHE A 324 16.46 -12.22 -24.69
CA PHE A 324 16.96 -13.35 -23.91
C PHE A 324 18.46 -13.57 -24.11
N GLU A 325 18.99 -13.33 -25.33
CA GLU A 325 20.44 -13.34 -25.58
C GLU A 325 21.16 -12.26 -24.76
N GLU A 326 20.64 -11.02 -24.71
CA GLU A 326 21.22 -9.96 -23.90
C GLU A 326 21.14 -10.24 -22.40
N LEU A 327 20.04 -10.81 -21.92
CA LEU A 327 19.91 -11.28 -20.51
C LEU A 327 20.93 -12.38 -20.20
N PHE A 328 21.11 -13.32 -21.13
CA PHE A 328 22.10 -14.38 -20.98
C PHE A 328 23.53 -13.83 -20.94
N LYS A 329 23.88 -12.91 -21.85
CA LYS A 329 25.18 -12.20 -21.84
C LYS A 329 25.41 -11.47 -20.52
N ALA A 330 24.39 -10.75 -20.04
CA ALA A 330 24.45 -10.06 -18.74
C ALA A 330 24.70 -11.03 -17.58
N ASN A 331 24.03 -12.20 -17.58
CA ASN A 331 24.25 -13.23 -16.57
C ASN A 331 25.67 -13.81 -16.60
N LEU A 332 26.22 -14.07 -17.80
CA LEU A 332 27.60 -14.54 -17.96
C LEU A 332 28.59 -13.46 -17.48
N ALA A 333 28.41 -12.23 -17.89
CA ALA A 333 29.27 -11.10 -17.53
C ALA A 333 29.35 -10.93 -16.00
N ILE A 334 28.22 -11.07 -15.29
CA ILE A 334 28.18 -10.93 -13.84
C ILE A 334 28.79 -12.16 -13.15
N LYS A 335 28.37 -13.39 -13.55
CA LYS A 335 28.71 -14.62 -12.82
C LYS A 335 30.07 -15.21 -13.14
N ARG A 336 30.54 -15.07 -14.39
CA ARG A 336 31.79 -15.68 -14.85
C ARG A 336 32.91 -14.66 -15.06
N GLU A 337 32.57 -13.47 -15.55
CA GLU A 337 33.56 -12.45 -15.85
C GLU A 337 33.72 -11.44 -14.70
N PHE A 338 32.90 -11.57 -13.63
CA PHE A 338 32.92 -10.72 -12.44
C PHE A 338 32.85 -9.21 -12.77
N LYS A 339 32.18 -8.86 -13.87
CA LYS A 339 31.98 -7.47 -14.25
C LYS A 339 31.08 -6.74 -13.27
N ASN A 340 31.27 -5.44 -13.14
CA ASN A 340 30.43 -4.59 -12.29
C ASN A 340 28.96 -4.66 -12.73
N PRO A 341 28.05 -5.13 -11.87
CA PRO A 341 26.64 -5.30 -12.22
C PRO A 341 25.96 -4.03 -12.72
N VAL A 342 26.29 -2.86 -12.14
CA VAL A 342 25.73 -1.56 -12.57
C VAL A 342 26.02 -1.32 -14.06
N LYS A 343 27.27 -1.55 -14.50
CA LYS A 343 27.66 -1.38 -15.90
C LYS A 343 26.96 -2.38 -16.82
N VAL A 344 26.88 -3.64 -16.39
CA VAL A 344 26.24 -4.71 -17.16
C VAL A 344 24.75 -4.44 -17.38
N PHE A 345 24.03 -4.03 -16.36
CA PHE A 345 22.62 -3.66 -16.52
C PHE A 345 22.41 -2.41 -17.37
N ASN A 346 23.32 -1.43 -17.25
CA ASN A 346 23.26 -0.25 -18.09
C ASN A 346 23.44 -0.61 -19.58
N GLU A 347 24.44 -1.43 -19.90
CA GLU A 347 24.66 -1.94 -21.27
C GLU A 347 23.44 -2.71 -21.78
N PHE A 348 22.85 -3.59 -20.96
CA PHE A 348 21.63 -4.32 -21.30
C PHE A 348 20.48 -3.36 -21.69
N PHE A 349 20.17 -2.37 -20.85
CA PHE A 349 19.07 -1.44 -21.12
C PHE A 349 19.36 -0.52 -22.32
N LEU A 350 20.60 -0.09 -22.52
CA LEU A 350 20.99 0.70 -23.68
C LEU A 350 20.89 -0.11 -24.97
N ASN A 351 21.38 -1.35 -24.99
CA ASN A 351 21.28 -2.23 -26.17
C ASN A 351 19.81 -2.49 -26.53
N LEU A 352 18.98 -2.76 -25.51
CA LEU A 352 17.56 -2.96 -25.72
C LEU A 352 16.87 -1.69 -26.26
N TRP A 353 17.20 -0.52 -25.70
CA TRP A 353 16.67 0.76 -26.16
C TRP A 353 17.02 1.04 -27.63
N HIS A 354 18.27 0.90 -28.00
CA HIS A 354 18.72 1.07 -29.38
C HIS A 354 18.06 0.13 -30.38
N LYS A 355 17.81 -1.11 -29.93
CA LYS A 355 17.07 -2.09 -30.75
C LYS A 355 15.62 -1.68 -30.98
N LEU A 356 14.96 -1.17 -29.93
CA LEU A 356 13.57 -0.71 -29.98
C LEU A 356 13.42 0.56 -30.82
N GLU A 357 14.36 1.50 -30.76
CA GLU A 357 14.32 2.71 -31.57
C GLU A 357 14.53 2.44 -33.04
N LYS A 358 15.46 1.53 -33.42
CA LYS A 358 15.67 1.10 -34.82
C LYS A 358 14.46 0.39 -35.42
N THR A 359 13.51 -0.04 -34.60
CA THR A 359 12.28 -0.71 -35.06
C THR A 359 11.11 0.24 -35.28
N LYS A 360 11.27 1.55 -34.97
CA LYS A 360 10.27 2.59 -35.25
C LYS A 360 10.31 3.12 -36.69
N PHE A 361 11.33 2.76 -37.45
CA PHE A 361 11.50 3.03 -38.87
C PHE A 361 11.39 1.71 -39.66
#